data_1e522cc857c3bcc4a2afdd850d58e88c
#
_entry.id   1e522cc857c3bcc4a2afdd850d58e88c
#
_cell.length_a   1.000
_cell.length_b   1.000
_cell.length_c   1.000
_cell.angle_alpha   90.00
_cell.angle_beta   90.00
_cell.angle_gamma   90.00
#
_symmetry.space_group_name_H-M   'P 1'
#
loop_
_entity.id
_entity.type
_entity.pdbx_description
1 polymer ?
#
loop_
_entity_poly.entity_id
_entity_poly.type
_entity_poly.pdbx_seq_one_letter_code
_entity_poly.pdbx_strand_id
1 'polypeptide(L)'
;WSLVGSEMCIRDRFGFGCEVFMGAKDIERQKPNVQRMQLLGAKINPVTSGTGTLKDAMNDALRFWVTNANTHFYIIGTAAGPHPYPKMVRDFQSIIGEEAKKQILEKENKLPNALVACIGGGSNALGLFHPFLDDKEVEIFGVEAAGKGLNSNLHAASLTAGSPGVLHGNRTYLLQDSDGQ
;
A
#
# COMPACT_ATOMS: atom_id res chain seq x y z
N TRP A 1 7.67 -1.58 10.90
CA TRP A 1 6.83 -2.70 11.29
C TRP A 1 5.90 -3.00 10.13
N SER A 2 6.13 -4.09 9.44
CA SER A 2 5.24 -4.57 8.39
C SER A 2 3.97 -5.13 9.04
N LEU A 3 2.81 -4.81 8.48
CA LEU A 3 1.49 -5.34 8.86
C LEU A 3 1.37 -6.87 8.67
N VAL A 4 2.39 -7.52 8.12
CA VAL A 4 2.49 -8.96 7.84
C VAL A 4 2.15 -9.85 9.05
N GLY A 5 2.23 -9.31 10.28
CA GLY A 5 1.88 -10.06 11.49
C GLY A 5 0.39 -10.08 11.81
N SER A 6 -0.33 -8.99 11.56
CA SER A 6 -1.75 -8.89 11.97
C SER A 6 -2.67 -9.72 11.07
N GLU A 7 -2.47 -9.72 9.76
CA GLU A 7 -3.25 -10.55 8.84
C GLU A 7 -3.05 -12.04 9.14
N MET A 8 -1.81 -12.43 9.46
CA MET A 8 -1.51 -13.83 9.80
C MET A 8 -2.18 -14.25 11.12
N CYS A 9 -2.19 -13.39 12.14
CA CYS A 9 -2.87 -13.66 13.41
C CYS A 9 -4.39 -13.74 13.24
N ILE A 10 -4.98 -12.85 12.45
CA ILE A 10 -6.42 -12.86 12.13
C ILE A 10 -6.77 -14.15 11.38
N ARG A 11 -6.01 -14.49 10.34
CA ARG A 11 -6.17 -15.71 9.58
C ARG A 11 -6.14 -16.96 10.50
N ASP A 12 -5.14 -17.04 11.38
CA ASP A 12 -4.96 -18.16 12.29
C ASP A 12 -6.14 -18.27 13.27
N ARG A 13 -6.62 -17.15 13.81
CA ARG A 13 -7.79 -17.10 14.69
C ARG A 13 -9.05 -17.65 14.04
N PHE A 14 -9.23 -17.45 12.74
CA PHE A 14 -10.37 -17.94 11.97
C PHE A 14 -10.14 -19.31 11.33
N GLY A 15 -8.96 -19.90 11.44
CA GLY A 15 -8.63 -21.19 10.85
C GLY A 15 -8.56 -21.20 9.32
N PHE A 16 -8.32 -20.04 8.69
CA PHE A 16 -8.22 -19.94 7.24
C PHE A 16 -6.82 -20.28 6.72
N GLY A 17 -6.73 -20.83 5.50
CA GLY A 17 -5.50 -20.86 4.75
C GLY A 17 -5.07 -19.43 4.33
N CYS A 18 -3.78 -19.24 4.09
CA CYS A 18 -3.27 -17.97 3.57
C CYS A 18 -2.29 -18.22 2.44
N GLU A 19 -2.51 -17.59 1.32
CA GLU A 19 -1.59 -17.57 0.18
C GLU A 19 -1.09 -16.15 -0.07
N VAL A 20 0.22 -15.98 -0.13
CA VAL A 20 0.88 -14.70 -0.37
C VAL A 20 1.58 -14.75 -1.71
N PHE A 21 1.24 -13.84 -2.62
CA PHE A 21 1.93 -13.64 -3.88
C PHE A 21 3.01 -12.59 -3.69
N MET A 22 4.24 -12.91 -4.02
CA MET A 22 5.37 -12.02 -3.79
C MET A 22 6.36 -12.10 -4.95
N GLY A 23 6.82 -10.95 -5.43
CA GLY A 23 7.82 -10.92 -6.47
C GLY A 23 9.12 -11.61 -6.05
N ALA A 24 9.71 -12.39 -6.93
CA ALA A 24 10.92 -13.17 -6.63
C ALA A 24 12.07 -12.28 -6.12
N LYS A 25 12.22 -11.09 -6.66
CA LYS A 25 13.21 -10.11 -6.19
C LYS A 25 12.90 -9.57 -4.79
N ASP A 26 11.63 -9.41 -4.48
CA ASP A 26 11.19 -8.92 -3.17
C ASP A 26 11.29 -10.00 -2.10
N ILE A 27 11.14 -11.28 -2.46
CA ILE A 27 11.40 -12.42 -1.58
C ILE A 27 12.84 -12.37 -1.06
N GLU A 28 13.81 -12.14 -1.94
CA GLU A 28 15.21 -12.02 -1.54
C GLU A 28 15.49 -10.80 -0.67
N ARG A 29 14.89 -9.64 -1.03
CA ARG A 29 15.05 -8.37 -0.27
C ARG A 29 14.42 -8.45 1.13
N GLN A 30 13.32 -9.17 1.26
CA GLN A 30 12.52 -9.25 2.49
C GLN A 30 12.57 -10.63 3.14
N LYS A 31 13.66 -11.34 3.00
CA LYS A 31 13.85 -12.70 3.52
C LYS A 31 13.40 -12.92 4.98
N PRO A 32 13.67 -12.01 5.94
CA PRO A 32 13.14 -12.14 7.29
C PRO A 32 11.62 -12.12 7.39
N ASN A 33 10.94 -11.32 6.56
CA ASN A 33 9.47 -11.28 6.52
C ASN A 33 8.90 -12.55 5.88
N VAL A 34 9.55 -13.05 4.83
CA VAL A 34 9.17 -14.34 4.19
C VAL A 34 9.25 -15.48 5.19
N GLN A 35 10.33 -15.55 5.97
CA GLN A 35 10.49 -16.56 7.02
C GLN A 35 9.39 -16.45 8.09
N ARG A 36 9.02 -15.25 8.52
CA ARG A 36 7.91 -15.04 9.46
C ARG A 36 6.57 -15.50 8.90
N MET A 37 6.26 -15.17 7.65
CA MET A 37 5.05 -15.65 6.98
C MET A 37 4.98 -17.17 6.93
N GLN A 38 6.09 -17.82 6.59
CA GLN A 38 6.18 -19.28 6.54
C GLN A 38 6.03 -19.91 7.92
N LEU A 39 6.68 -19.36 8.94
CA LEU A 39 6.53 -19.81 10.33
C LEU A 39 5.09 -19.71 10.83
N LEU A 40 4.37 -18.70 10.38
CA LEU A 40 2.93 -18.51 10.65
C LEU A 40 2.04 -19.36 9.74
N GLY A 41 2.60 -20.24 8.91
CA GLY A 41 1.85 -21.17 8.08
C GLY A 41 1.28 -20.61 6.78
N ALA A 42 1.77 -19.46 6.32
CA ALA A 42 1.38 -18.94 5.01
C ALA A 42 2.13 -19.65 3.88
N LYS A 43 1.43 -19.93 2.78
CA LYS A 43 2.01 -20.39 1.53
C LYS A 43 2.52 -19.20 0.74
N ILE A 44 3.80 -19.18 0.39
CA ILE A 44 4.39 -18.13 -0.45
C ILE A 44 4.42 -18.61 -1.90
N ASN A 45 3.81 -17.83 -2.79
CA ASN A 45 3.81 -18.06 -4.23
C ASN A 45 4.77 -17.06 -4.89
N PRO A 46 5.99 -17.49 -5.30
CA PRO A 46 6.94 -16.62 -5.96
C PRO A 46 6.45 -16.21 -7.35
N VAL A 47 6.46 -14.92 -7.64
CA VAL A 47 6.11 -14.37 -8.96
C VAL A 47 7.39 -13.97 -9.69
N THR A 48 7.66 -14.65 -10.80
CA THR A 48 8.86 -14.43 -11.64
C THR A 48 8.54 -13.70 -12.94
N SER A 49 7.26 -13.52 -13.26
CA SER A 49 6.80 -12.78 -14.45
C SER A 49 7.18 -11.31 -14.38
N GLY A 50 7.32 -10.67 -15.53
CA GLY A 50 7.64 -9.24 -15.64
C GLY A 50 8.96 -8.88 -14.94
N THR A 51 8.91 -7.89 -14.06
CA THR A 51 10.07 -7.45 -13.29
C THR A 51 10.32 -8.30 -12.03
N GLY A 52 9.40 -9.20 -11.67
CA GLY A 52 9.45 -10.01 -10.46
C GLY A 52 9.33 -9.18 -9.18
N THR A 53 8.53 -8.11 -9.21
CA THR A 53 8.32 -7.17 -8.10
C THR A 53 6.84 -7.05 -7.72
N LEU A 54 6.52 -6.14 -6.81
CA LEU A 54 5.18 -5.92 -6.26
C LEU A 54 4.09 -5.78 -7.34
N LYS A 55 4.36 -5.05 -8.43
CA LYS A 55 3.40 -4.85 -9.55
C LYS A 55 2.93 -6.19 -10.11
N ASP A 56 3.88 -7.06 -10.40
CA ASP A 56 3.60 -8.39 -11.00
C ASP A 56 2.91 -9.30 -10.00
N ALA A 57 3.34 -9.26 -8.74
CA ALA A 57 2.72 -10.01 -7.66
C ALA A 57 1.25 -9.63 -7.44
N MET A 58 0.92 -8.34 -7.48
CA MET A 58 -0.47 -7.87 -7.38
C MET A 58 -1.32 -8.34 -8.57
N ASN A 59 -0.78 -8.30 -9.79
CA ASN A 59 -1.47 -8.78 -10.97
C ASN A 59 -1.76 -10.29 -10.89
N ASP A 60 -0.80 -11.09 -10.44
CA ASP A 60 -0.98 -12.53 -10.31
C ASP A 60 -1.95 -12.88 -9.18
N ALA A 61 -1.89 -12.17 -8.05
CA ALA A 61 -2.86 -12.33 -6.97
C ALA A 61 -4.30 -12.01 -7.42
N LEU A 62 -4.49 -10.93 -8.19
CA LEU A 62 -5.79 -10.56 -8.74
C LEU A 62 -6.31 -11.62 -9.73
N ARG A 63 -5.46 -12.11 -10.64
CA ARG A 63 -5.83 -13.18 -11.59
C ARG A 63 -6.23 -14.46 -10.85
N PHE A 64 -5.43 -14.85 -9.88
CA PHE A 64 -5.72 -15.99 -9.03
C PHE A 64 -7.06 -15.85 -8.30
N TRP A 65 -7.28 -14.70 -7.68
CA TRP A 65 -8.52 -14.43 -6.94
C TRP A 65 -9.75 -14.45 -7.84
N VAL A 66 -9.73 -13.81 -9.00
CA VAL A 66 -10.86 -13.80 -9.94
C VAL A 66 -11.24 -15.22 -10.36
N THR A 67 -10.24 -16.09 -10.56
CA THR A 67 -10.45 -17.49 -10.92
C THR A 67 -10.99 -18.32 -9.75
N ASN A 68 -10.69 -17.93 -8.50
CA ASN A 68 -11.00 -18.67 -7.27
C ASN A 68 -11.95 -17.91 -6.32
N ALA A 69 -12.72 -16.95 -6.82
CA ALA A 69 -13.52 -16.03 -5.98
C ALA A 69 -14.52 -16.70 -5.04
N ASN A 70 -14.96 -17.92 -5.38
CA ASN A 70 -15.90 -18.69 -4.54
C ASN A 70 -15.25 -19.30 -3.29
N THR A 71 -13.93 -19.41 -3.25
CA THR A 71 -13.18 -20.08 -2.18
C THR A 71 -12.10 -19.20 -1.56
N HIS A 72 -11.78 -18.07 -2.18
CA HIS A 72 -10.72 -17.17 -1.76
C HIS A 72 -11.21 -15.75 -1.60
N PHE A 73 -10.76 -15.10 -0.54
CA PHE A 73 -10.98 -13.69 -0.30
C PHE A 73 -9.67 -12.92 -0.56
N TYR A 74 -9.74 -11.87 -1.40
CA TYR A 74 -8.60 -11.03 -1.70
C TYR A 74 -8.44 -9.94 -0.64
N ILE A 75 -7.28 -9.92 0.01
CA ILE A 75 -6.91 -8.90 0.98
C ILE A 75 -5.92 -7.94 0.32
N ILE A 76 -6.28 -6.66 0.28
CA ILE A 76 -5.44 -5.58 -0.22
C ILE A 76 -5.17 -4.57 0.89
N GLY A 77 -3.90 -4.24 1.12
CA GLY A 77 -3.47 -3.31 2.17
C GLY A 77 -3.08 -1.92 1.65
N THR A 78 -3.34 -1.60 0.38
CA THR A 78 -3.03 -0.31 -0.23
C THR A 78 -4.26 0.32 -0.87
N ALA A 79 -4.21 1.65 -1.09
CA ALA A 79 -5.29 2.42 -1.72
C ALA A 79 -5.33 2.28 -3.25
N ALA A 80 -4.94 1.10 -3.78
CA ALA A 80 -4.94 0.80 -5.21
C ALA A 80 -6.15 -0.05 -5.59
N GLY A 81 -6.47 -0.06 -6.88
CA GLY A 81 -7.53 -0.87 -7.44
C GLY A 81 -8.82 -0.09 -7.73
N PRO A 82 -9.84 -0.75 -8.30
CA PRO A 82 -11.10 -0.12 -8.64
C PRO A 82 -11.93 0.27 -7.40
N HIS A 83 -12.92 1.13 -7.60
CA HIS A 83 -13.91 1.39 -6.55
C HIS A 83 -14.58 0.06 -6.10
N PRO A 84 -14.77 -0.20 -4.79
CA PRO A 84 -14.65 0.75 -3.66
C PRO A 84 -13.32 0.68 -2.88
N TYR A 85 -12.30 -0.04 -3.34
CA TYR A 85 -11.08 -0.29 -2.57
C TYR A 85 -10.39 0.99 -2.04
N PRO A 86 -10.14 2.04 -2.85
CA PRO A 86 -9.51 3.26 -2.34
C PRO A 86 -10.32 3.93 -1.22
N LYS A 87 -11.66 3.91 -1.36
CA LYS A 87 -12.55 4.45 -0.33
C LYS A 87 -12.52 3.64 0.96
N MET A 88 -12.58 2.32 0.86
CA MET A 88 -12.50 1.42 2.02
C MET A 88 -11.18 1.62 2.78
N VAL A 89 -10.06 1.65 2.05
CA VAL A 89 -8.74 1.87 2.66
C VAL A 89 -8.67 3.23 3.34
N ARG A 90 -9.15 4.30 2.70
CA ARG A 90 -9.25 5.62 3.32
C ARG A 90 -10.05 5.56 4.62
N ASP A 91 -11.25 5.01 4.59
CA ASP A 91 -12.17 5.02 5.72
C ASP A 91 -11.60 4.22 6.90
N PHE A 92 -11.03 3.03 6.65
CA PHE A 92 -10.39 2.25 7.70
C PHE A 92 -9.11 2.87 8.25
N GLN A 93 -8.31 3.51 7.40
CA GLN A 93 -7.05 4.15 7.83
C GLN A 93 -7.28 5.52 8.48
N SER A 94 -8.43 6.16 8.31
CA SER A 94 -8.74 7.49 8.87
C SER A 94 -8.65 7.53 10.39
N ILE A 95 -8.78 6.39 11.06
CA ILE A 95 -8.55 6.28 12.51
C ILE A 95 -7.18 6.82 12.92
N ILE A 96 -6.15 6.70 12.07
CA ILE A 96 -4.81 7.23 12.32
C ILE A 96 -4.85 8.75 12.51
N GLY A 97 -5.50 9.46 11.61
CA GLY A 97 -5.62 10.91 11.66
C GLY A 97 -6.57 11.38 12.75
N GLU A 98 -7.67 10.65 12.99
CA GLU A 98 -8.62 10.96 14.07
C GLU A 98 -7.95 10.88 15.44
N GLU A 99 -7.21 9.79 15.70
CA GLU A 99 -6.45 9.64 16.94
C GLU A 99 -5.32 10.67 17.06
N ALA A 100 -4.57 10.92 15.97
CA ALA A 100 -3.51 11.92 15.95
C ALA A 100 -4.06 13.32 16.27
N LYS A 101 -5.19 13.70 15.66
CA LYS A 101 -5.87 14.98 15.91
C LYS A 101 -6.30 15.14 17.35
N LYS A 102 -6.92 14.10 17.91
CA LYS A 102 -7.31 14.09 19.32
C LYS A 102 -6.09 14.22 20.25
N GLN A 103 -5.08 13.40 20.04
CA GLN A 103 -3.88 13.35 20.88
C GLN A 103 -3.10 14.67 20.86
N ILE A 104 -2.97 15.32 19.70
CA ILE A 104 -2.25 16.60 19.62
C ILE A 104 -3.03 17.71 20.31
N LEU A 105 -4.34 17.75 20.15
CA LEU A 105 -5.22 18.71 20.84
C LEU A 105 -5.16 18.53 22.38
N GLU A 106 -5.15 17.30 22.87
CA GLU A 106 -5.03 17.00 24.30
C GLU A 106 -3.67 17.46 24.87
N LYS A 107 -2.59 17.32 24.08
CA LYS A 107 -1.22 17.63 24.55
C LYS A 107 -0.85 19.09 24.38
N GLU A 108 -1.18 19.68 23.25
CA GLU A 108 -0.70 21.01 22.84
C GLU A 108 -1.80 22.07 22.84
N ASN A 109 -3.05 21.67 23.07
CA ASN A 109 -4.22 22.53 23.03
C ASN A 109 -4.38 23.31 21.70
N LYS A 110 -3.79 22.79 20.63
CA LYS A 110 -3.87 23.33 19.27
C LYS A 110 -3.62 22.26 18.22
N LEU A 111 -4.05 22.50 16.97
CA LEU A 111 -3.71 21.66 15.84
C LEU A 111 -2.22 21.79 15.46
N PRO A 112 -1.64 20.79 14.79
CA PRO A 112 -0.27 20.88 14.31
C PRO A 112 -0.17 21.93 13.19
N ASN A 113 0.99 22.54 13.03
CA ASN A 113 1.22 23.44 11.90
C ASN A 113 1.30 22.69 10.57
N ALA A 114 1.84 21.47 10.61
CA ALA A 114 2.01 20.66 9.41
C ALA A 114 1.89 19.16 9.71
N LEU A 115 1.41 18.42 8.70
CA LEU A 115 1.45 16.96 8.63
C LEU A 115 2.41 16.52 7.53
N VAL A 116 3.24 15.53 7.83
CA VAL A 116 4.18 14.98 6.85
C VAL A 116 4.05 13.46 6.82
N ALA A 117 3.85 12.91 5.64
CA ALA A 117 3.80 11.46 5.46
C ALA A 117 4.48 11.01 4.17
N CYS A 118 5.15 9.86 4.22
CA CYS A 118 5.68 9.24 3.01
C CYS A 118 4.54 8.66 2.16
N ILE A 119 4.70 8.73 0.84
CA ILE A 119 3.74 8.19 -0.13
C ILE A 119 4.43 7.10 -0.95
N GLY A 120 3.98 5.85 -0.73
CA GLY A 120 4.17 4.73 -1.63
C GLY A 120 2.82 4.38 -2.24
N GLY A 121 2.12 3.37 -1.69
CA GLY A 121 0.72 3.07 -2.06
C GLY A 121 -0.31 4.07 -1.52
N GLY A 122 0.07 4.96 -0.61
CA GLY A 122 -0.72 6.09 -0.13
C GLY A 122 -1.65 5.81 1.05
N SER A 123 -1.78 4.58 1.53
CA SER A 123 -2.76 4.24 2.56
C SER A 123 -2.51 4.97 3.89
N ASN A 124 -1.27 5.03 4.36
CA ASN A 124 -0.88 5.75 5.57
C ASN A 124 -1.12 7.26 5.44
N ALA A 125 -0.75 7.84 4.30
CA ALA A 125 -0.96 9.26 4.04
C ALA A 125 -2.45 9.62 3.98
N LEU A 126 -3.27 8.82 3.29
CA LEU A 126 -4.72 8.98 3.28
C LEU A 126 -5.31 8.91 4.68
N GLY A 127 -4.87 7.94 5.48
CA GLY A 127 -5.34 7.77 6.85
C GLY A 127 -5.00 8.94 7.75
N LEU A 128 -3.79 9.47 7.63
CA LEU A 128 -3.35 10.62 8.42
C LEU A 128 -4.00 11.91 7.94
N PHE A 129 -4.03 12.16 6.64
CA PHE A 129 -4.41 13.46 6.07
C PHE A 129 -5.92 13.68 6.01
N HIS A 130 -6.69 12.63 5.74
CA HIS A 130 -8.13 12.76 5.50
C HIS A 130 -8.90 13.50 6.60
N PRO A 131 -8.71 13.21 7.91
CA PRO A 131 -9.41 13.92 8.97
C PRO A 131 -8.99 15.39 9.17
N PHE A 132 -7.91 15.84 8.50
CA PHE A 132 -7.41 17.22 8.58
C PHE A 132 -7.69 18.05 7.32
N LEU A 133 -8.33 17.50 6.30
CA LEU A 133 -8.54 18.20 5.02
C LEU A 133 -9.36 19.49 5.16
N ASP A 134 -10.21 19.59 6.17
CA ASP A 134 -11.02 20.78 6.44
C ASP A 134 -10.31 21.82 7.32
N ASP A 135 -9.20 21.46 7.95
CA ASP A 135 -8.40 22.35 8.82
C ASP A 135 -7.42 23.17 7.97
N LYS A 136 -7.88 24.31 7.48
CA LYS A 136 -7.15 25.12 6.48
C LYS A 136 -5.81 25.70 6.96
N GLU A 137 -5.61 25.77 8.27
CA GLU A 137 -4.38 26.21 8.90
C GLU A 137 -3.30 25.12 8.99
N VAL A 138 -3.65 23.85 8.69
CA VAL A 138 -2.73 22.72 8.73
C VAL A 138 -2.14 22.48 7.34
N GLU A 139 -0.84 22.66 7.20
CA GLU A 139 -0.13 22.33 5.96
C GLU A 139 0.04 20.81 5.81
N ILE A 140 -0.10 20.30 4.60
CA ILE A 140 -0.02 18.85 4.32
C ILE A 140 1.08 18.58 3.30
N PHE A 141 2.06 17.78 3.70
CA PHE A 141 3.21 17.40 2.86
C PHE A 141 3.26 15.89 2.65
N GLY A 142 3.05 15.47 1.39
CA GLY A 142 3.31 14.11 0.93
C GLY A 142 4.73 13.97 0.39
N VAL A 143 5.48 13.00 0.86
CA VAL A 143 6.88 12.80 0.47
C VAL A 143 7.03 11.51 -0.33
N GLU A 144 7.41 11.64 -1.59
CA GLU A 144 7.71 10.51 -2.47
C GLU A 144 9.22 10.20 -2.50
N ALA A 145 9.56 8.96 -2.83
CA ALA A 145 10.95 8.53 -2.90
C ALA A 145 11.61 9.01 -4.19
N ALA A 146 12.50 10.00 -4.07
CA ALA A 146 13.25 10.55 -5.20
C ALA A 146 14.40 9.65 -5.69
N GLY A 147 14.75 8.60 -4.97
CA GLY A 147 15.79 7.64 -5.38
C GLY A 147 17.12 8.32 -5.70
N LYS A 148 17.58 8.16 -6.94
CA LYS A 148 18.80 8.84 -7.47
C LYS A 148 18.48 10.18 -8.14
N GLY A 149 17.32 10.75 -7.90
CA GLY A 149 16.84 11.99 -8.50
C GLY A 149 15.81 11.75 -9.59
N LEU A 150 14.89 12.71 -9.75
CA LEU A 150 13.75 12.59 -10.68
C LEU A 150 14.20 12.44 -12.16
N ASN A 151 15.34 13.01 -12.51
CA ASN A 151 15.90 12.93 -13.88
C ASN A 151 16.68 11.64 -14.15
N SER A 152 16.81 10.74 -13.17
CA SER A 152 17.64 9.54 -13.30
C SER A 152 16.89 8.31 -13.81
N ASN A 153 15.56 8.37 -13.92
CA ASN A 153 14.67 7.20 -14.11
C ASN A 153 14.80 6.12 -13.01
N LEU A 154 15.45 6.44 -11.89
CA LEU A 154 15.66 5.56 -10.74
C LEU A 154 15.05 6.17 -9.49
N HIS A 155 13.74 6.46 -9.55
CA HIS A 155 12.92 7.02 -8.48
C HIS A 155 11.55 6.31 -8.42
N ALA A 156 10.76 6.61 -7.39
CA ALA A 156 9.40 6.08 -7.22
C ALA A 156 8.36 7.21 -7.01
N ALA A 157 8.66 8.41 -7.53
CA ALA A 157 7.81 9.59 -7.40
C ALA A 157 6.75 9.63 -8.51
N SER A 158 5.71 8.82 -8.40
CA SER A 158 4.69 8.68 -9.44
C SER A 158 3.71 9.86 -9.51
N LEU A 159 3.43 10.53 -8.40
CA LEU A 159 2.57 11.72 -8.40
C LEU A 159 3.30 12.93 -8.99
N THR A 160 4.60 13.08 -8.67
CA THR A 160 5.41 14.22 -9.12
C THR A 160 5.87 14.08 -10.57
N ALA A 161 6.28 12.89 -11.00
CA ALA A 161 6.94 12.66 -12.29
C ALA A 161 6.30 11.55 -13.13
N GLY A 162 5.19 10.98 -12.68
CA GLY A 162 4.46 9.98 -13.43
C GLY A 162 3.46 10.57 -14.42
N SER A 163 2.89 9.71 -15.25
CA SER A 163 1.84 10.05 -16.21
C SER A 163 0.57 9.24 -15.96
N PRO A 164 -0.61 9.74 -16.36
CA PRO A 164 -1.84 8.99 -16.26
C PRO A 164 -1.80 7.71 -17.08
N GLY A 165 -2.14 6.59 -16.46
CA GLY A 165 -2.21 5.28 -17.11
C GLY A 165 -3.13 4.34 -16.36
N VAL A 166 -3.18 3.08 -16.78
CA VAL A 166 -4.00 2.04 -16.15
C VAL A 166 -3.12 1.03 -15.44
N LEU A 167 -3.34 0.87 -14.14
CA LEU A 167 -2.65 -0.08 -13.31
C LEU A 167 -3.65 -0.77 -12.37
N HIS A 168 -3.59 -2.11 -12.26
CA HIS A 168 -4.47 -2.90 -11.39
C HIS A 168 -5.97 -2.59 -11.57
N GLY A 169 -6.40 -2.35 -12.82
CA GLY A 169 -7.80 -2.11 -13.17
C GLY A 169 -8.33 -0.69 -12.85
N ASN A 170 -7.47 0.25 -12.48
CA ASN A 170 -7.86 1.64 -12.25
C ASN A 170 -6.96 2.62 -13.02
N ARG A 171 -7.48 3.81 -13.30
CA ARG A 171 -6.70 4.91 -13.86
C ARG A 171 -6.00 5.67 -12.74
N THR A 172 -4.68 5.75 -12.85
CA THR A 172 -3.84 6.40 -11.83
C THR A 172 -2.60 7.05 -12.46
N TYR A 173 -1.83 7.78 -11.66
CA TYR A 173 -0.49 8.22 -12.04
C TYR A 173 0.50 7.09 -11.81
N LEU A 174 1.31 6.77 -12.81
CA LEU A 174 2.34 5.74 -12.71
C LEU A 174 3.59 6.12 -13.49
N LEU A 175 4.69 5.52 -13.10
CA LEU A 175 5.93 5.57 -13.85
C LEU A 175 5.85 4.50 -14.94
N GLN A 176 5.91 4.92 -16.19
CA GLN A 176 5.82 4.05 -17.37
C GLN A 176 6.71 4.60 -18.47
N ASP A 177 7.22 3.72 -19.32
CA ASP A 177 7.92 4.10 -20.54
C ASP A 177 6.93 4.43 -21.70
N SER A 178 7.47 4.66 -22.89
CA SER A 178 6.67 4.97 -24.10
C SER A 178 5.72 3.82 -24.51
N ASP A 179 6.03 2.60 -24.09
CA ASP A 179 5.25 1.41 -24.41
C ASP A 179 4.24 1.07 -23.30
N GLY A 180 4.19 1.89 -22.25
CA GLY A 180 3.28 1.73 -21.11
C GLY A 180 3.70 0.62 -20.14
N GLN A 181 5.01 0.29 -20.10
CA GLN A 181 5.57 -0.75 -19.23
C GLN A 181 6.22 -0.17 -17.97
#